data_7ecf421068dbdd85eda8970d97485fde
#
_entry.id   7ecf421068dbdd85eda8970d97485fde
#
_cell.length_a   1.000
_cell.length_b   1.000
_cell.length_c   1.000
_cell.angle_alpha   90.00
_cell.angle_beta   90.00
_cell.angle_gamma   90.00
#
_symmetry.space_group_name_H-M   'P 1'
#
loop_
_entity.id
_entity.type
_entity.pdbx_description
1 polymer ?
#
loop_
_entity_poly.entity_id
_entity_poly.type
_entity_poly.pdbx_seq_one_letter_code
_entity_poly.pdbx_strand_id
1 'polypeptide(L)' 'MSANEPVSVHLLDREYTVGVAPDERSSLMAAAKLLDSRMREVRGSNRMAAVDRVAVLAALNLAHELQQLRDEQQARNR' A
#
# COMPACT_ATOMS: atom_id res chain seq x y z
N MET A 1 1.29 -24.55 13.00
CA MET A 1 1.90 -23.60 12.07
C MET A 1 0.85 -23.02 11.14
N SER A 2 0.72 -21.72 11.16
CA SER A 2 -0.22 -21.09 10.25
C SER A 2 0.44 -20.96 8.88
N ALA A 3 -0.11 -21.63 7.90
CA ALA A 3 0.33 -21.45 6.52
C ALA A 3 -0.22 -20.12 6.01
N ASN A 4 0.53 -19.45 5.16
CA ASN A 4 0.03 -18.25 4.49
C ASN A 4 -1.11 -18.62 3.54
N GLU A 5 -2.09 -17.77 3.46
CA GLU A 5 -3.20 -17.90 2.54
C GLU A 5 -3.01 -16.97 1.35
N PRO A 6 -3.35 -17.42 0.14
CA PRO A 6 -3.35 -16.52 -1.00
C PRO A 6 -4.54 -15.57 -0.91
N VAL A 7 -4.29 -14.29 -1.04
CA VAL A 7 -5.32 -13.25 -1.04
C VAL A 7 -5.17 -12.42 -2.30
N SER A 8 -6.28 -12.20 -3.00
CA SER A 8 -6.31 -11.40 -4.21
C SER A 8 -6.52 -9.94 -3.84
N VAL A 9 -5.66 -9.06 -4.34
CA VAL A 9 -5.82 -7.63 -4.18
C VAL A 9 -5.86 -6.96 -5.55
N HIS A 10 -6.56 -5.86 -5.64
CA HIS A 10 -6.71 -5.12 -6.90
C HIS A 10 -6.06 -3.75 -6.78
N LEU A 11 -5.11 -3.49 -7.69
CA LEU A 11 -4.40 -2.21 -7.76
C LEU A 11 -4.49 -1.71 -9.20
N LEU A 12 -5.14 -0.57 -9.41
CA LEU A 12 -5.37 0.00 -10.74
C LEU A 12 -5.97 -1.02 -11.72
N ASP A 13 -7.01 -1.72 -11.27
CA ASP A 13 -7.74 -2.71 -12.10
C ASP A 13 -6.94 -3.95 -12.46
N ARG A 14 -5.76 -4.14 -11.86
CA ARG A 14 -4.98 -5.36 -12.00
C ARG A 14 -5.10 -6.18 -10.73
N GLU A 15 -5.12 -7.48 -10.92
CA GLU A 15 -5.21 -8.41 -9.79
C GLU A 15 -3.85 -8.97 -9.44
N TYR A 16 -3.53 -8.98 -8.16
CA TYR A 16 -2.30 -9.55 -7.63
C TYR A 16 -2.65 -10.53 -6.52
N THR A 17 -1.92 -11.62 -6.44
CA THR A 17 -2.11 -12.59 -5.37
C THR A 17 -0.94 -12.48 -4.40
N VAL A 18 -1.26 -12.29 -3.13
CA VAL A 18 -0.27 -12.11 -2.07
C VAL A 18 -0.51 -13.15 -0.99
N GLY A 19 0.57 -13.76 -0.50
CA GLY A 19 0.50 -14.68 0.63
C GLY A 19 0.49 -13.90 1.93
N VAL A 20 -0.46 -14.20 2.82
CA VAL A 20 -0.63 -13.49 4.08
C VAL A 20 -1.09 -14.45 5.16
N ALA A 21 -0.67 -14.22 6.40
CA ALA A 21 -1.18 -14.99 7.54
C ALA A 21 -2.68 -14.74 7.70
N PRO A 22 -3.47 -15.76 8.06
CA PRO A 22 -4.93 -15.61 8.14
C PRO A 22 -5.39 -14.46 9.02
N ASP A 23 -4.72 -14.21 10.14
CA ASP A 23 -5.08 -13.14 11.05
C ASP A 23 -4.69 -11.74 10.52
N GLU A 24 -3.92 -11.67 9.44
CA GLU A 24 -3.51 -10.40 8.83
C GLU A 24 -4.28 -10.07 7.56
N ARG A 25 -5.20 -10.92 7.15
CA ARG A 25 -5.94 -10.73 5.91
C ARG A 25 -6.68 -9.40 5.86
N SER A 26 -7.41 -9.09 6.93
CA SER A 26 -8.20 -7.87 7.02
C SER A 26 -7.32 -6.62 6.91
N SER A 27 -6.19 -6.65 7.60
CA SER A 27 -5.21 -5.58 7.58
C SER A 27 -4.60 -5.40 6.18
N LEU A 28 -4.29 -6.51 5.52
CA LEU A 28 -3.76 -6.46 4.14
C LEU A 28 -4.78 -5.87 3.18
N MET A 29 -6.05 -6.25 3.32
CA MET A 29 -7.10 -5.72 2.44
C MET A 29 -7.25 -4.22 2.60
N ALA A 30 -7.17 -3.72 3.83
CA ALA A 30 -7.22 -2.29 4.09
C ALA A 30 -6.01 -1.58 3.49
N ALA A 31 -4.83 -2.17 3.62
CA ALA A 31 -3.60 -1.62 3.06
C ALA A 31 -3.67 -1.58 1.52
N ALA A 32 -4.23 -2.61 0.91
CA ALA A 32 -4.39 -2.65 -0.54
C ALA A 32 -5.32 -1.55 -1.04
N LYS A 33 -6.40 -1.28 -0.32
CA LYS A 33 -7.31 -0.19 -0.64
C LYS A 33 -6.62 1.16 -0.57
N LEU A 34 -5.83 1.36 0.47
CA LEU A 34 -5.09 2.61 0.63
C LEU A 34 -4.09 2.79 -0.51
N LEU A 35 -3.35 1.75 -0.84
CA LEU A 35 -2.39 1.81 -1.94
C LEU A 35 -3.07 2.10 -3.27
N ASP A 36 -4.17 1.40 -3.55
CA ASP A 36 -4.93 1.62 -4.78
C ASP A 36 -5.39 3.07 -4.90
N SER A 37 -5.90 3.62 -3.81
CA SER A 37 -6.34 5.02 -3.76
C SER A 37 -5.19 5.98 -4.09
N ARG A 38 -4.02 5.76 -3.50
CA ARG A 38 -2.85 6.59 -3.77
C ARG A 38 -2.36 6.46 -5.20
N MET A 39 -2.40 5.23 -5.73
CA MET A 39 -2.01 5.00 -7.12
C MET A 39 -2.95 5.72 -8.08
N ARG A 40 -4.23 5.75 -7.79
CA ARG A 40 -5.21 6.47 -8.62
C ARG A 40 -4.96 7.98 -8.59
N GLU A 41 -4.61 8.51 -7.43
CA GLU A 41 -4.25 9.93 -7.31
C GLU A 41 -3.02 10.27 -8.14
N VAL A 42 -1.99 9.45 -8.05
CA VAL A 42 -0.75 9.66 -8.81
C VAL A 42 -1.02 9.57 -10.30
N ARG A 43 -1.81 8.57 -10.72
CA ARG A 43 -2.16 8.40 -12.14
C ARG A 43 -2.97 9.59 -12.66
N GLY A 44 -3.83 10.15 -11.82
CA GLY A 44 -4.60 11.33 -12.17
C GLY A 44 -3.73 12.50 -12.58
N SER A 45 -2.57 12.64 -11.95
CA SER A 45 -1.60 13.70 -12.26
C SER A 45 -0.66 13.31 -13.42
N ASN A 46 -0.51 12.00 -13.68
CA ASN A 46 0.46 11.47 -14.64
C ASN A 46 -0.16 10.35 -15.47
N ARG A 47 -1.12 10.69 -16.32
CA ARG A 47 -1.89 9.69 -17.07
C ARG A 47 -1.06 8.82 -18.01
N MET A 48 0.07 9.33 -18.46
CA MET A 48 0.95 8.61 -19.37
C MET A 48 1.97 7.72 -18.64
N ALA A 49 1.99 7.77 -17.33
CA ALA A 49 2.95 7.00 -16.57
C ALA A 49 2.60 5.51 -16.58
N ALA A 50 3.62 4.66 -16.68
CA ALA A 50 3.45 3.22 -16.59
C ALA A 50 3.03 2.83 -15.17
N VAL A 51 2.34 1.69 -15.06
CA VAL A 51 1.82 1.22 -13.77
C VAL A 51 2.92 1.04 -12.73
N ASP A 52 4.07 0.52 -13.13
CA ASP A 52 5.20 0.33 -12.21
C ASP A 52 5.70 1.67 -11.66
N ARG A 53 5.77 2.70 -12.49
CA ARG A 53 6.16 4.04 -12.04
C ARG A 53 5.13 4.61 -11.07
N VAL A 54 3.85 4.46 -11.38
CA VAL A 54 2.76 4.92 -10.50
C VAL A 54 2.87 4.23 -9.14
N ALA A 55 3.13 2.92 -9.14
CA ALA A 55 3.27 2.16 -7.90
C ALA A 55 4.45 2.65 -7.07
N VAL A 56 5.58 2.92 -7.70
CA VAL A 56 6.77 3.43 -7.00
C VAL A 56 6.50 4.79 -6.37
N LEU A 57 5.87 5.69 -7.12
CA LEU A 57 5.55 7.03 -6.61
C LEU A 57 4.55 6.97 -5.46
N ALA A 58 3.52 6.12 -5.57
CA ALA A 58 2.56 5.93 -4.49
C ALA A 58 3.23 5.32 -3.25
N ALA A 59 4.13 4.36 -3.45
CA ALA A 59 4.86 3.74 -2.36
C ALA A 59 5.76 4.76 -1.64
N LEU A 60 6.42 5.64 -2.38
CA LEU A 60 7.24 6.70 -1.80
C LEU A 60 6.39 7.65 -0.96
N ASN A 61 5.22 8.01 -1.47
CA ASN A 61 4.27 8.84 -0.73
C ASN A 61 3.90 8.22 0.61
N LEU A 62 3.53 6.94 0.58
CA LEU A 62 3.12 6.23 1.79
C LEU A 62 4.28 6.04 2.76
N ALA A 63 5.47 5.73 2.24
CA ALA A 63 6.66 5.58 3.06
C ALA A 63 7.03 6.90 3.74
N HIS A 64 6.87 8.01 3.03
CA HIS A 64 7.12 9.34 3.58
C HIS A 64 6.14 9.67 4.71
N GLU A 65 4.86 9.37 4.51
CA GLU A 65 3.86 9.56 5.56
C GLU A 65 4.15 8.69 6.78
N LEU A 66 4.55 7.45 6.55
CA LEU A 66 4.91 6.56 7.65
C LEU A 66 6.10 7.11 8.44
N GLN A 67 7.10 7.63 7.74
CA GLN A 67 8.26 8.22 8.40
C GLN A 67 7.87 9.43 9.25
N GLN A 68 6.99 10.28 8.72
CA GLN A 68 6.49 11.44 9.47
C GLN A 68 5.75 11.02 10.73
N LEU A 69 4.92 9.99 10.65
CA LEU A 69 4.19 9.47 11.81
C LEU A 69 5.14 8.91 12.86
N ARG A 70 6.19 8.23 12.44
CA ARG A 70 7.20 7.70 13.35
C ARG A 70 7.95 8.82 14.05
N ASP A 71 8.30 9.87 13.32
CA ASP A 71 9.00 11.02 13.88
C ASP A 71 8.14 11.73 14.93
N GLU A 72 6.85 11.91 14.65
CA GLU A 72 5.91 12.49 15.59
C GLU A 72 5.78 11.64 16.85
N GLN A 73 5.70 10.33 16.68
CA GLN A 73 5.57 9.42 17.81
C GLN A 73 6.79 9.46 18.71
N GLN A 74 7.98 9.50 18.12
CA GLN A 74 9.23 9.62 18.88
C GLN A 74 9.29 10.94 19.66
N ALA A 75 8.86 12.00 19.04
CA ALA A 75 8.83 13.31 19.71
C ALA A 75 7.90 13.31 20.93
N ARG A 76 6.77 12.61 20.82
CA ARG A 76 5.82 12.49 21.95
C ARG A 76 6.35 11.64 23.10
N ASN A 77 7.21 10.67 22.78
CA ASN A 77 7.68 9.71 23.78
C ASN A 77 8.96 10.15 24.47
N ARG A 78 9.39 11.38 24.30
CA ARG A 78 10.54 11.94 25.00
C ARG A 78 10.15 12.54 26.34
#